data_93327b5c7f4d847d53d7ae0661358bdd
#
_entry.id   93327b5c7f4d847d53d7ae0661358bdd
#
_cell.length_a   1.000
_cell.length_b   1.000
_cell.length_c   1.000
_cell.angle_alpha   90.00
_cell.angle_beta   90.00
_cell.angle_gamma   90.00
#
_symmetry.space_group_name_H-M   'P 1'
#
loop_
_entity.id
_entity.type
_entity.pdbx_description
1 polymer ?
#
loop_
_entity_poly.entity_id
_entity_poly.type
_entity_poly.pdbx_seq_one_letter_code
_entity_poly.pdbx_strand_id
1 'polypeptide(L)'
;KAGDILEKIDDHEVGDEQLDTVVSWIKGEKGTDVKITVLRDGEELELTATRDTIEVKTVTYEMKENQIGYIRVSEFDTVTYDQFKEALDDLEKQGMKGLVIDLRNNPGGNFDTVTDMLKLLLPEGVIVSTKDKNGKTDEITCDGTHEFKKPMAVLVNQYSASASEIFSGAVQDYGTAKIVGVTTYGKGVVQQLMDLGDGTCLKVTIAEYYTPNGRSINGKGVEPDVKVEYKY
;
A
#
# COMPACT_ATOMS: atom_id res chain seq x y z
N LYS A 1 18.61 0.81 -16.96
CA LYS A 1 18.93 1.72 -15.83
C LYS A 1 18.01 2.95 -15.89
N ALA A 2 17.86 3.66 -14.79
CA ALA A 2 17.16 4.94 -14.83
C ALA A 2 17.89 5.89 -15.79
N GLY A 3 17.13 6.56 -16.69
CA GLY A 3 17.65 7.43 -17.72
C GLY A 3 17.91 6.78 -19.08
N ASP A 4 17.81 5.46 -19.20
CA ASP A 4 17.83 4.78 -20.49
C ASP A 4 16.58 5.18 -21.31
N ILE A 5 16.77 5.45 -22.61
CA ILE A 5 15.67 5.66 -23.56
C ILE A 5 15.41 4.36 -24.30
N LEU A 6 14.17 3.89 -24.26
CA LEU A 6 13.77 2.64 -24.89
C LEU A 6 13.54 2.88 -26.39
N GLU A 7 14.25 2.15 -27.24
CA GLU A 7 14.18 2.27 -28.71
C GLU A 7 13.49 1.11 -29.40
N LYS A 8 13.77 -0.15 -28.98
CA LYS A 8 13.20 -1.36 -29.58
C LYS A 8 12.84 -2.41 -28.53
N ILE A 9 11.78 -3.19 -28.83
CA ILE A 9 11.45 -4.42 -28.11
C ILE A 9 11.31 -5.53 -29.16
N ASP A 10 12.20 -6.52 -29.10
CA ASP A 10 12.38 -7.52 -30.15
C ASP A 10 12.52 -6.83 -31.54
N ASP A 11 11.63 -7.09 -32.47
CA ASP A 11 11.62 -6.47 -33.82
C ASP A 11 10.74 -5.21 -33.91
N HIS A 12 10.17 -4.71 -32.78
CA HIS A 12 9.26 -3.59 -32.76
C HIS A 12 9.97 -2.29 -32.35
N GLU A 13 9.90 -1.27 -33.21
CA GLU A 13 10.35 0.10 -32.88
C GLU A 13 9.37 0.74 -31.89
N VAL A 14 9.89 1.35 -30.82
CA VAL A 14 9.07 2.00 -29.79
C VAL A 14 8.54 3.35 -30.28
N GLY A 15 9.39 4.20 -30.87
CA GLY A 15 9.02 5.45 -31.50
C GLY A 15 7.89 6.22 -30.80
N ASP A 16 6.79 6.49 -31.54
CA ASP A 16 5.62 7.22 -31.06
C ASP A 16 4.49 6.26 -30.55
N GLU A 17 4.84 5.00 -30.26
CA GLU A 17 3.86 4.01 -29.79
C GLU A 17 3.29 4.32 -28.41
N GLN A 18 2.05 3.88 -28.18
CA GLN A 18 1.40 4.03 -26.89
C GLN A 18 2.10 3.16 -25.83
N LEU A 19 2.24 3.68 -24.62
CA LEU A 19 2.91 2.99 -23.51
C LEU A 19 2.37 1.55 -23.29
N ASP A 20 1.04 1.38 -23.33
CA ASP A 20 0.41 0.08 -23.13
C ASP A 20 0.79 -0.93 -24.21
N THR A 21 0.95 -0.49 -25.47
CA THR A 21 1.44 -1.30 -26.58
C THR A 21 2.87 -1.77 -26.31
N VAL A 22 3.76 -0.85 -25.96
CA VAL A 22 5.16 -1.16 -25.64
C VAL A 22 5.26 -2.13 -24.44
N VAL A 23 4.46 -1.88 -23.39
CA VAL A 23 4.39 -2.77 -22.22
C VAL A 23 3.89 -4.17 -22.62
N SER A 24 2.96 -4.28 -23.57
CA SER A 24 2.46 -5.58 -24.05
C SER A 24 3.54 -6.40 -24.77
N TRP A 25 4.48 -5.77 -25.46
CA TRP A 25 5.62 -6.43 -26.12
C TRP A 25 6.67 -6.92 -25.11
N ILE A 26 6.87 -6.17 -24.03
CA ILE A 26 7.80 -6.57 -22.95
C ILE A 26 7.24 -7.76 -22.17
N LYS A 27 5.92 -7.74 -21.89
CA LYS A 27 5.23 -8.83 -21.19
C LYS A 27 5.17 -10.09 -22.05
N GLY A 28 5.14 -11.27 -21.41
CA GLY A 28 5.02 -12.54 -22.08
C GLY A 28 5.09 -13.70 -21.10
N GLU A 29 5.17 -14.90 -21.63
CA GLU A 29 5.24 -16.13 -20.83
C GLU A 29 6.53 -16.19 -20.02
N LYS A 30 6.44 -16.60 -18.75
CA LYS A 30 7.58 -16.82 -17.86
C LYS A 30 8.58 -17.79 -18.50
N GLY A 31 9.86 -17.44 -18.43
CA GLY A 31 10.97 -18.23 -18.99
C GLY A 31 11.26 -17.96 -20.48
N THR A 32 10.48 -17.09 -21.14
CA THR A 32 10.81 -16.63 -22.50
C THR A 32 11.72 -15.40 -22.45
N ASP A 33 12.54 -15.22 -23.46
CA ASP A 33 13.43 -14.07 -23.58
C ASP A 33 12.74 -12.91 -24.31
N VAL A 34 13.15 -11.69 -23.99
CA VAL A 34 12.83 -10.46 -24.70
C VAL A 34 14.10 -9.67 -24.94
N LYS A 35 14.30 -9.19 -26.15
CA LYS A 35 15.38 -8.28 -26.50
C LYS A 35 14.91 -6.83 -26.35
N ILE A 36 15.69 -6.04 -25.66
CA ILE A 36 15.40 -4.65 -25.37
C ILE A 36 16.57 -3.81 -25.86
N THR A 37 16.33 -2.94 -26.82
CA THR A 37 17.32 -1.97 -27.28
C THR A 37 17.09 -0.65 -26.58
N VAL A 38 18.10 -0.10 -25.96
CA VAL A 38 18.08 1.19 -25.26
C VAL A 38 19.20 2.09 -25.71
N LEU A 39 18.93 3.39 -25.73
CA LEU A 39 19.94 4.42 -25.86
C LEU A 39 20.39 4.85 -24.45
N ARG A 40 21.65 4.65 -24.12
CA ARG A 40 22.30 5.02 -22.86
C ARG A 40 23.54 5.86 -23.13
N ASP A 41 23.58 7.06 -22.61
CA ASP A 41 24.71 7.97 -22.76
C ASP A 41 25.12 8.24 -24.24
N GLY A 42 24.15 8.12 -25.17
CA GLY A 42 24.36 8.28 -26.61
C GLY A 42 24.81 7.03 -27.35
N GLU A 43 24.90 5.88 -26.67
CA GLU A 43 25.23 4.59 -27.25
C GLU A 43 24.01 3.66 -27.24
N GLU A 44 23.78 2.96 -28.38
CA GLU A 44 22.75 1.93 -28.48
C GLU A 44 23.25 0.63 -27.82
N LEU A 45 22.44 0.08 -26.93
CA LEU A 45 22.74 -1.16 -26.20
C LEU A 45 21.59 -2.16 -26.38
N GLU A 46 21.92 -3.38 -26.86
CA GLU A 46 21.00 -4.49 -26.88
C GLU A 46 21.12 -5.30 -25.59
N LEU A 47 20.01 -5.48 -24.89
CA LEU A 47 19.92 -6.22 -23.63
C LEU A 47 18.93 -7.36 -23.81
N THR A 48 19.28 -8.57 -23.40
CA THR A 48 18.35 -9.70 -23.34
C THR A 48 17.93 -9.91 -21.90
N ALA A 49 16.61 -9.97 -21.66
CA ALA A 49 16.03 -10.27 -20.37
C ALA A 49 15.12 -11.49 -20.47
N THR A 50 15.28 -12.45 -19.57
CA THR A 50 14.37 -13.58 -19.45
C THR A 50 13.16 -13.15 -18.62
N ARG A 51 11.95 -13.31 -19.17
CA ARG A 51 10.70 -12.97 -18.48
C ARG A 51 10.49 -13.87 -17.27
N ASP A 52 10.19 -13.26 -16.15
CA ASP A 52 9.83 -13.94 -14.92
C ASP A 52 8.65 -13.26 -14.25
N THR A 53 8.05 -13.92 -13.27
CA THR A 53 7.06 -13.28 -12.39
C THR A 53 7.78 -12.22 -11.56
N ILE A 54 7.45 -10.95 -11.79
CA ILE A 54 7.97 -9.85 -10.99
C ILE A 54 7.05 -9.66 -9.80
N GLU A 55 7.52 -10.00 -8.63
CA GLU A 55 6.84 -9.66 -7.39
C GLU A 55 7.03 -8.16 -7.10
N VAL A 56 5.94 -7.42 -7.05
CA VAL A 56 5.98 -6.00 -6.72
C VAL A 56 6.37 -5.85 -5.26
N LYS A 57 7.48 -5.15 -5.01
CA LYS A 57 7.93 -4.88 -3.64
C LYS A 57 7.20 -3.67 -3.08
N THR A 58 6.15 -3.92 -2.30
CA THR A 58 5.34 -2.88 -1.66
C THR A 58 5.81 -2.54 -0.25
N VAL A 59 6.65 -3.39 0.35
CA VAL A 59 7.20 -3.21 1.69
C VAL A 59 8.72 -3.12 1.64
N THR A 60 9.28 -2.11 2.29
CA THR A 60 10.71 -2.01 2.59
C THR A 60 10.90 -1.80 4.08
N TYR A 61 11.94 -2.39 4.65
CA TYR A 61 12.19 -2.27 6.08
C TYR A 61 13.68 -2.24 6.41
N GLU A 62 14.00 -1.70 7.56
CA GLU A 62 15.34 -1.68 8.12
C GLU A 62 15.30 -1.49 9.64
N MET A 63 16.33 -1.97 10.33
CA MET A 63 16.56 -1.63 11.72
C MET A 63 17.30 -0.28 11.79
N LYS A 64 16.69 0.69 12.44
CA LYS A 64 17.30 2.00 12.72
C LYS A 64 18.07 1.98 14.06
N GLU A 65 18.78 3.06 14.34
CA GLU A 65 19.44 3.27 15.64
C GLU A 65 18.46 3.07 16.80
N ASN A 66 18.99 2.73 17.97
CA ASN A 66 18.23 2.44 19.19
C ASN A 66 17.25 1.26 19.08
N GLN A 67 17.50 0.35 18.14
CA GLN A 67 16.65 -0.82 17.90
C GLN A 67 15.20 -0.44 17.54
N ILE A 68 15.03 0.59 16.71
CA ILE A 68 13.74 0.98 16.17
C ILE A 68 13.56 0.32 14.80
N GLY A 69 12.57 -0.54 14.67
CA GLY A 69 12.15 -1.08 13.39
C GLY A 69 11.47 0.02 12.56
N TYR A 70 11.83 0.13 11.30
CA TYR A 70 11.19 1.01 10.34
C TYR A 70 10.66 0.17 9.18
N ILE A 71 9.35 0.28 8.92
CA ILE A 71 8.69 -0.40 7.81
C ILE A 71 7.98 0.66 6.99
N ARG A 72 8.30 0.74 5.69
CA ARG A 72 7.57 1.57 4.74
C ARG A 72 6.66 0.68 3.89
N VAL A 73 5.39 1.05 3.79
CA VAL A 73 4.39 0.41 2.93
C VAL A 73 3.98 1.41 1.85
N SER A 74 4.27 1.12 0.59
CA SER A 74 3.98 2.03 -0.53
C SER A 74 2.54 1.97 -0.99
N GLU A 75 1.91 0.79 -0.89
CA GLU A 75 0.52 0.52 -1.20
C GLU A 75 0.07 -0.79 -0.54
N PHE A 76 -1.24 -1.04 -0.49
CA PHE A 76 -1.80 -2.30 0.01
C PHE A 76 -2.22 -3.17 -1.16
N ASP A 77 -1.32 -4.01 -1.66
CA ASP A 77 -1.59 -5.04 -2.66
C ASP A 77 -1.69 -6.42 -2.00
N THR A 78 -2.08 -7.44 -2.75
CA THR A 78 -2.24 -8.82 -2.26
C THR A 78 -0.95 -9.39 -1.67
N VAL A 79 0.21 -8.99 -2.18
CA VAL A 79 1.54 -9.39 -1.70
C VAL A 79 2.00 -8.66 -0.43
N THR A 80 1.36 -7.54 -0.08
CA THR A 80 1.83 -6.64 0.98
C THR A 80 1.73 -7.28 2.37
N TYR A 81 0.70 -8.11 2.62
CA TYR A 81 0.55 -8.79 3.90
C TYR A 81 1.74 -9.70 4.22
N ASP A 82 2.12 -10.56 3.27
CA ASP A 82 3.23 -11.50 3.49
C ASP A 82 4.55 -10.76 3.66
N GLN A 83 4.82 -9.74 2.82
CA GLN A 83 6.01 -8.90 2.92
C GLN A 83 6.06 -8.12 4.25
N PHE A 84 4.92 -7.61 4.73
CA PHE A 84 4.83 -6.91 6.01
C PHE A 84 5.07 -7.85 7.20
N LYS A 85 4.46 -9.04 7.14
CA LYS A 85 4.65 -10.07 8.17
C LYS A 85 6.10 -10.53 8.24
N GLU A 86 6.74 -10.77 7.10
CA GLU A 86 8.17 -11.11 7.04
C GLU A 86 9.03 -10.01 7.64
N ALA A 87 8.78 -8.74 7.28
CA ALA A 87 9.48 -7.58 7.81
C ALA A 87 9.33 -7.47 9.34
N LEU A 88 8.12 -7.65 9.85
CA LEU A 88 7.83 -7.59 11.29
C LEU A 88 8.54 -8.72 12.04
N ASP A 89 8.44 -9.96 11.54
CA ASP A 89 9.07 -11.15 12.13
C ASP A 89 10.61 -11.01 12.15
N ASP A 90 11.21 -10.45 11.08
CA ASP A 90 12.65 -10.27 11.00
C ASP A 90 13.15 -9.18 11.97
N LEU A 91 12.46 -8.04 12.03
CA LEU A 91 12.77 -6.97 12.99
C LEU A 91 12.62 -7.43 14.45
N GLU A 92 11.62 -8.28 14.73
CA GLU A 92 11.46 -8.89 16.05
C GLU A 92 12.66 -9.80 16.40
N LYS A 93 13.11 -10.66 15.47
CA LYS A 93 14.29 -11.50 15.65
C LYS A 93 15.57 -10.70 15.87
N GLN A 94 15.67 -9.51 15.27
CA GLN A 94 16.77 -8.57 15.48
C GLN A 94 16.69 -7.82 16.82
N GLY A 95 15.64 -8.03 17.62
CA GLY A 95 15.48 -7.41 18.93
C GLY A 95 14.91 -6.00 18.92
N MET A 96 14.01 -5.72 17.97
CA MET A 96 13.29 -4.43 17.87
C MET A 96 12.64 -4.04 19.20
N LYS A 97 12.79 -2.77 19.60
CA LYS A 97 12.21 -2.19 20.83
C LYS A 97 11.01 -1.27 20.56
N GLY A 98 10.85 -0.81 19.34
CA GLY A 98 9.74 0.04 18.90
C GLY A 98 9.64 0.01 17.40
N LEU A 99 8.50 0.39 16.84
CA LEU A 99 8.19 0.29 15.42
C LEU A 99 7.72 1.64 14.87
N VAL A 100 8.26 2.01 13.71
CA VAL A 100 7.76 3.10 12.89
C VAL A 100 7.23 2.52 11.58
N ILE A 101 5.95 2.78 11.29
CA ILE A 101 5.32 2.40 10.02
C ILE A 101 5.14 3.67 9.19
N ASP A 102 5.67 3.69 7.97
CA ASP A 102 5.58 4.83 7.08
C ASP A 102 4.55 4.59 5.97
N LEU A 103 3.42 5.30 6.07
CA LEU A 103 2.33 5.32 5.10
C LEU A 103 2.28 6.62 4.29
N ARG A 104 3.32 7.45 4.33
CA ARG A 104 3.36 8.69 3.54
C ARG A 104 3.38 8.37 2.05
N ASN A 105 2.53 9.05 1.29
CA ASN A 105 2.29 8.85 -0.15
C ASN A 105 1.69 7.46 -0.50
N ASN A 106 1.13 6.74 0.47
CA ASN A 106 0.43 5.49 0.23
C ASN A 106 -1.05 5.76 -0.07
N PRO A 107 -1.53 5.55 -1.31
CA PRO A 107 -2.91 5.87 -1.72
C PRO A 107 -3.96 4.88 -1.18
N GLY A 108 -3.52 3.85 -0.47
CA GLY A 108 -4.37 2.76 0.00
C GLY A 108 -4.18 1.48 -0.82
N GLY A 109 -5.27 0.81 -1.14
CA GLY A 109 -5.27 -0.43 -1.90
C GLY A 109 -6.30 -1.43 -1.37
N ASN A 110 -5.90 -2.69 -1.28
CA ASN A 110 -6.77 -3.81 -0.94
C ASN A 110 -7.24 -3.75 0.53
N PHE A 111 -8.57 -3.88 0.70
CA PHE A 111 -9.23 -3.81 2.00
C PHE A 111 -8.89 -5.01 2.91
N ASP A 112 -8.87 -6.23 2.33
CA ASP A 112 -8.58 -7.44 3.09
C ASP A 112 -7.11 -7.42 3.57
N THR A 113 -6.19 -6.99 2.71
CA THR A 113 -4.78 -6.86 3.04
C THR A 113 -4.55 -5.96 4.26
N VAL A 114 -5.15 -4.76 4.28
CA VAL A 114 -4.97 -3.84 5.42
C VAL A 114 -5.59 -4.38 6.70
N THR A 115 -6.74 -5.03 6.62
CA THR A 115 -7.38 -5.63 7.81
C THR A 115 -6.58 -6.80 8.35
N ASP A 116 -6.00 -7.64 7.49
CA ASP A 116 -5.14 -8.75 7.92
C ASP A 116 -3.82 -8.25 8.54
N MET A 117 -3.22 -7.19 7.98
CA MET A 117 -2.06 -6.54 8.61
C MET A 117 -2.40 -6.00 10.02
N LEU A 118 -3.57 -5.40 10.18
CA LEU A 118 -4.02 -4.89 11.48
C LEU A 118 -4.27 -5.99 12.51
N LYS A 119 -4.67 -7.20 12.09
CA LYS A 119 -4.77 -8.37 12.98
C LYS A 119 -3.44 -8.79 13.60
N LEU A 120 -2.31 -8.41 12.98
CA LEU A 120 -0.97 -8.64 13.53
C LEU A 120 -0.56 -7.61 14.59
N LEU A 121 -1.35 -6.56 14.81
CA LEU A 121 -0.96 -5.41 15.61
C LEU A 121 -1.96 -5.04 16.70
N LEU A 122 -3.25 -5.26 16.47
CA LEU A 122 -4.32 -4.80 17.34
C LEU A 122 -4.71 -5.80 18.43
N PRO A 123 -5.20 -5.32 19.58
CA PRO A 123 -5.89 -6.18 20.55
C PRO A 123 -7.22 -6.70 20.00
N GLU A 124 -7.89 -7.54 20.76
CA GLU A 124 -9.25 -8.00 20.44
C GLU A 124 -10.23 -6.83 20.28
N GLY A 125 -11.02 -6.86 19.21
CA GLY A 125 -12.06 -5.87 18.95
C GLY A 125 -12.31 -5.58 17.48
N VAL A 126 -13.07 -4.52 17.18
CA VAL A 126 -13.42 -4.09 15.82
C VAL A 126 -12.23 -3.38 15.17
N ILE A 127 -11.83 -3.79 13.97
CA ILE A 127 -10.80 -3.11 13.16
C ILE A 127 -11.44 -1.94 12.39
N VAL A 128 -12.55 -2.21 11.72
CA VAL A 128 -13.27 -1.27 10.87
C VAL A 128 -14.71 -1.74 10.74
N SER A 129 -15.64 -0.81 10.67
CA SER A 129 -17.02 -1.10 10.28
C SER A 129 -17.36 -0.39 8.97
N THR A 130 -18.26 -1.01 8.19
CA THR A 130 -18.80 -0.42 6.97
C THR A 130 -20.30 -0.24 7.11
N LYS A 131 -20.84 0.83 6.50
CA LYS A 131 -22.28 1.09 6.50
C LYS A 131 -22.75 1.41 5.10
N ASP A 132 -23.72 0.63 4.60
CA ASP A 132 -24.32 0.85 3.29
C ASP A 132 -25.41 1.94 3.32
N LYS A 133 -25.94 2.30 2.14
CA LYS A 133 -27.02 3.30 2.00
C LYS A 133 -28.33 2.94 2.71
N ASN A 134 -28.54 1.67 3.06
CA ASN A 134 -29.73 1.18 3.76
C ASN A 134 -29.53 1.15 5.28
N GLY A 135 -28.31 1.50 5.74
CA GLY A 135 -27.94 1.48 7.15
C GLY A 135 -27.46 0.12 7.65
N LYS A 136 -27.30 -0.89 6.77
CA LYS A 136 -26.68 -2.17 7.15
C LYS A 136 -25.22 -1.93 7.49
N THR A 137 -24.80 -2.44 8.64
CA THR A 137 -23.42 -2.38 9.13
C THR A 137 -22.81 -3.75 9.10
N ASP A 138 -21.61 -3.86 8.54
CA ASP A 138 -20.77 -5.06 8.61
C ASP A 138 -19.44 -4.67 9.31
N GLU A 139 -18.91 -5.57 10.15
CA GLU A 139 -17.71 -5.31 10.95
C GLU A 139 -16.63 -6.34 10.66
N ILE A 140 -15.38 -5.88 10.57
CA ILE A 140 -14.20 -6.74 10.58
C ILE A 140 -13.57 -6.64 11.95
N THR A 141 -13.27 -7.78 12.57
CA THR A 141 -12.76 -7.87 13.93
C THR A 141 -11.38 -8.53 13.99
N CYS A 142 -10.67 -8.25 15.07
CA CYS A 142 -9.41 -8.89 15.48
C CYS A 142 -9.66 -9.71 16.74
N ASP A 143 -9.00 -10.86 16.86
CA ASP A 143 -9.06 -11.74 18.04
C ASP A 143 -7.99 -11.42 19.10
N GLY A 144 -7.09 -10.50 18.79
CA GLY A 144 -6.01 -10.06 19.70
C GLY A 144 -4.88 -11.06 19.90
N THR A 145 -4.84 -12.19 19.17
CA THR A 145 -3.82 -13.23 19.36
C THR A 145 -2.40 -12.77 19.06
N HIS A 146 -2.24 -11.75 18.20
CA HIS A 146 -0.96 -11.20 17.75
C HIS A 146 -0.71 -9.77 18.19
N GLU A 147 -1.41 -9.28 19.23
CA GLU A 147 -1.29 -7.91 19.71
C GLU A 147 0.17 -7.43 19.85
N PHE A 148 0.52 -6.35 19.14
CA PHE A 148 1.84 -5.73 19.20
C PHE A 148 1.94 -4.79 20.39
N LYS A 149 2.78 -5.10 21.37
CA LYS A 149 2.85 -4.41 22.68
C LYS A 149 3.99 -3.39 22.82
N LYS A 150 4.84 -3.25 21.80
CA LYS A 150 5.93 -2.28 21.83
C LYS A 150 5.45 -0.90 21.37
N PRO A 151 6.14 0.18 21.74
CA PRO A 151 5.83 1.52 21.26
C PRO A 151 5.80 1.57 19.74
N MET A 152 4.76 2.20 19.18
CA MET A 152 4.58 2.30 17.72
C MET A 152 4.20 3.72 17.33
N ALA A 153 4.70 4.16 16.17
CA ALA A 153 4.31 5.39 15.50
C ALA A 153 3.99 5.11 14.03
N VAL A 154 3.01 5.83 13.49
CA VAL A 154 2.64 5.76 12.07
C VAL A 154 2.83 7.13 11.44
N LEU A 155 3.64 7.19 10.38
CA LEU A 155 3.89 8.41 9.62
C LEU A 155 2.86 8.53 8.50
N VAL A 156 2.19 9.66 8.42
CA VAL A 156 1.17 9.95 7.41
C VAL A 156 1.36 11.32 6.77
N ASN A 157 0.79 11.49 5.58
CA ASN A 157 0.66 12.80 4.94
C ASN A 157 -0.68 12.92 4.19
N GLN A 158 -0.90 14.05 3.52
CA GLN A 158 -2.11 14.35 2.75
C GLN A 158 -2.38 13.39 1.57
N TYR A 159 -1.43 12.53 1.23
CA TYR A 159 -1.56 11.50 0.20
C TYR A 159 -1.77 10.09 0.78
N SER A 160 -1.76 9.95 2.10
CA SER A 160 -2.17 8.73 2.79
C SER A 160 -3.69 8.62 2.70
N ALA A 161 -4.22 7.63 1.98
CA ALA A 161 -5.64 7.55 1.66
C ALA A 161 -6.24 6.15 1.83
N SER A 162 -7.57 6.05 1.99
CA SER A 162 -8.31 4.78 1.94
C SER A 162 -7.79 3.76 2.95
N ALA A 163 -7.20 2.61 2.51
CA ALA A 163 -6.65 1.58 3.39
C ALA A 163 -5.60 2.15 4.38
N SER A 164 -4.80 3.16 3.98
CA SER A 164 -3.88 3.86 4.89
C SER A 164 -4.63 4.58 6.02
N GLU A 165 -5.84 5.05 5.75
CA GLU A 165 -6.66 5.74 6.74
C GLU A 165 -7.40 4.76 7.64
N ILE A 166 -7.78 3.58 7.12
CA ILE A 166 -8.27 2.46 7.95
C ILE A 166 -7.17 2.05 8.93
N PHE A 167 -5.94 1.86 8.42
CA PHE A 167 -4.78 1.50 9.25
C PHE A 167 -4.54 2.52 10.35
N SER A 168 -4.36 3.79 9.95
CA SER A 168 -4.05 4.88 10.88
C SER A 168 -5.15 5.14 11.89
N GLY A 169 -6.41 5.14 11.43
CA GLY A 169 -7.58 5.35 12.28
C GLY A 169 -7.76 4.23 13.31
N ALA A 170 -7.53 2.97 12.92
CA ALA A 170 -7.65 1.84 13.82
C ALA A 170 -6.60 1.87 14.93
N VAL A 171 -5.32 2.01 14.58
CA VAL A 171 -4.24 2.03 15.59
C VAL A 171 -4.30 3.28 16.49
N GLN A 172 -4.84 4.40 15.97
CA GLN A 172 -5.07 5.61 16.75
C GLN A 172 -6.20 5.41 17.77
N ASP A 173 -7.33 4.83 17.34
CA ASP A 173 -8.50 4.63 18.20
C ASP A 173 -8.20 3.65 19.35
N TYR A 174 -7.39 2.62 19.10
CA TYR A 174 -6.90 1.72 20.14
C TYR A 174 -5.77 2.32 21.01
N GLY A 175 -5.17 3.43 20.58
CA GLY A 175 -4.03 4.02 21.26
C GLY A 175 -2.76 3.18 21.17
N THR A 176 -2.70 2.21 20.26
CA THR A 176 -1.54 1.32 20.06
C THR A 176 -0.40 2.02 19.32
N ALA A 177 -0.70 3.08 18.57
CA ALA A 177 0.29 3.91 17.91
C ALA A 177 -0.01 5.41 18.04
N LYS A 178 1.03 6.23 17.87
CA LYS A 178 0.91 7.67 17.65
C LYS A 178 0.95 7.98 16.16
N ILE A 179 -0.02 8.71 15.66
CA ILE A 179 -0.05 9.20 14.28
C ILE A 179 0.75 10.49 14.20
N VAL A 180 1.73 10.53 13.29
CA VAL A 180 2.67 11.65 13.14
C VAL A 180 2.66 12.15 11.71
N GLY A 181 2.53 13.45 11.50
CA GLY A 181 2.55 14.07 10.17
C GLY A 181 1.49 15.15 9.99
N VAL A 182 0.77 15.12 8.89
CA VAL A 182 -0.36 16.01 8.60
C VAL A 182 -1.63 15.20 8.35
N THR A 183 -2.80 15.85 8.38
CA THR A 183 -4.10 15.21 8.13
C THR A 183 -4.09 14.44 6.82
N THR A 184 -4.61 13.23 6.84
CA THR A 184 -4.68 12.32 5.69
C THR A 184 -5.71 12.78 4.65
N TYR A 185 -5.85 12.06 3.55
CA TYR A 185 -6.63 12.48 2.38
C TYR A 185 -8.13 12.64 2.64
N GLY A 186 -8.75 11.74 3.42
CA GLY A 186 -10.19 11.73 3.70
C GLY A 186 -11.03 10.89 2.72
N LYS A 187 -10.51 9.74 2.25
CA LYS A 187 -11.28 8.80 1.43
C LYS A 187 -11.89 7.70 2.29
N GLY A 188 -13.07 7.96 2.85
CA GLY A 188 -13.79 7.06 3.75
C GLY A 188 -14.89 6.22 3.08
N VAL A 189 -14.73 5.82 1.81
CA VAL A 189 -15.75 5.09 1.04
C VAL A 189 -15.22 3.80 0.45
N VAL A 190 -16.09 2.78 0.43
CA VAL A 190 -15.87 1.51 -0.26
C VAL A 190 -16.46 1.61 -1.66
N GLN A 191 -15.66 1.29 -2.68
CA GLN A 191 -16.07 1.31 -4.07
C GLN A 191 -15.94 -0.08 -4.68
N GLN A 192 -16.92 -0.47 -5.47
CA GLN A 192 -16.95 -1.73 -6.21
C GLN A 192 -16.94 -1.45 -7.71
N LEU A 193 -16.17 -2.24 -8.45
CA LEU A 193 -16.23 -2.30 -9.89
C LEU A 193 -17.29 -3.33 -10.30
N MET A 194 -18.23 -2.92 -11.14
CA MET A 194 -19.27 -3.77 -11.69
C MET A 194 -19.03 -3.89 -13.20
N ASP A 195 -18.73 -5.10 -13.67
CA ASP A 195 -18.61 -5.39 -15.09
C ASP A 195 -20.00 -5.34 -15.73
N LEU A 196 -20.13 -4.61 -16.85
CA LEU A 196 -21.38 -4.48 -17.60
C LEU A 196 -21.51 -5.51 -18.73
N GLY A 197 -20.51 -6.36 -18.95
CA GLY A 197 -20.54 -7.48 -19.91
C GLY A 197 -20.26 -7.08 -21.37
N ASP A 198 -19.98 -5.82 -21.65
CA ASP A 198 -19.63 -5.28 -22.96
C ASP A 198 -18.16 -4.78 -23.05
N GLY A 199 -17.34 -5.13 -22.04
CA GLY A 199 -15.96 -4.65 -21.88
C GLY A 199 -15.87 -3.31 -21.14
N THR A 200 -17.00 -2.73 -20.72
CA THR A 200 -17.05 -1.54 -19.85
C THR A 200 -17.31 -1.94 -18.39
N CYS A 201 -16.94 -1.09 -17.45
CA CYS A 201 -17.25 -1.29 -16.06
C CYS A 201 -17.74 0.00 -15.38
N LEU A 202 -18.57 -0.15 -14.37
CA LEU A 202 -19.07 0.92 -13.53
C LEU A 202 -18.43 0.86 -12.16
N LYS A 203 -17.81 1.97 -11.71
CA LYS A 203 -17.27 2.11 -10.36
C LYS A 203 -18.28 2.80 -9.48
N VAL A 204 -18.84 2.08 -8.49
CA VAL A 204 -19.92 2.53 -7.63
C VAL A 204 -19.47 2.57 -6.17
N THR A 205 -19.79 3.66 -5.46
CA THR A 205 -19.68 3.70 -4.00
C THR A 205 -20.81 2.89 -3.39
N ILE A 206 -20.48 1.87 -2.59
CA ILE A 206 -21.42 0.93 -1.99
C ILE A 206 -21.59 1.10 -0.48
N ALA A 207 -20.58 1.64 0.21
CA ALA A 207 -20.61 1.86 1.65
C ALA A 207 -19.62 2.96 2.06
N GLU A 208 -19.81 3.49 3.27
CA GLU A 208 -18.80 4.25 3.99
C GLU A 208 -18.16 3.36 5.06
N TYR A 209 -16.89 3.63 5.40
CA TYR A 209 -16.23 2.93 6.50
C TYR A 209 -15.96 3.88 7.68
N TYR A 210 -15.94 3.27 8.86
CA TYR A 210 -15.79 3.92 10.15
C TYR A 210 -14.67 3.25 10.94
N THR A 211 -13.94 4.04 11.68
CA THR A 211 -12.91 3.55 12.61
C THR A 211 -13.54 2.78 13.77
N PRO A 212 -12.74 2.04 14.59
CA PRO A 212 -13.27 1.30 15.76
C PRO A 212 -14.17 2.12 16.68
N ASN A 213 -13.86 3.39 16.88
CA ASN A 213 -14.67 4.32 17.70
C ASN A 213 -15.84 4.94 16.92
N GLY A 214 -16.18 4.47 15.73
CA GLY A 214 -17.29 4.94 14.93
C GLY A 214 -17.07 6.31 14.26
N ARG A 215 -15.81 6.76 14.12
CA ARG A 215 -15.49 8.01 13.41
C ARG A 215 -15.55 7.81 11.91
N SER A 216 -16.33 8.65 11.20
CA SER A 216 -16.21 8.73 9.74
C SER A 216 -15.00 9.58 9.37
N ILE A 217 -14.16 9.08 8.48
CA ILE A 217 -13.01 9.79 7.91
C ILE A 217 -13.31 10.37 6.53
N ASN A 218 -14.50 10.09 5.98
CA ASN A 218 -14.89 10.57 4.65
C ASN A 218 -14.95 12.10 4.61
N GLY A 219 -14.15 12.71 3.74
CA GLY A 219 -14.01 14.16 3.61
C GLY A 219 -13.27 14.86 4.76
N LYS A 220 -12.80 14.11 5.78
CA LYS A 220 -12.13 14.67 6.97
C LYS A 220 -10.69 14.20 7.12
N GLY A 221 -10.42 12.95 6.80
CA GLY A 221 -9.13 12.30 7.05
C GLY A 221 -8.94 11.90 8.51
N VAL A 222 -7.74 11.38 8.81
CA VAL A 222 -7.25 11.10 10.15
C VAL A 222 -6.33 12.25 10.56
N GLU A 223 -6.68 12.95 11.62
CA GLU A 223 -5.83 14.00 12.19
C GLU A 223 -4.68 13.36 12.98
N PRO A 224 -3.42 13.82 12.79
CA PRO A 224 -2.30 13.28 13.52
C PRO A 224 -2.32 13.69 15.00
N ASP A 225 -1.84 12.77 15.89
CA ASP A 225 -1.58 13.07 17.29
C ASP A 225 -0.42 14.06 17.46
N VAL A 226 0.55 13.99 16.54
CA VAL A 226 1.72 14.89 16.50
C VAL A 226 1.79 15.51 15.12
N LYS A 227 1.46 16.78 15.02
CA LYS A 227 1.50 17.51 13.76
C LYS A 227 2.94 17.88 13.40
N VAL A 228 3.40 17.38 12.26
CA VAL A 228 4.71 17.69 11.67
C VAL A 228 4.51 18.08 10.22
N GLU A 229 4.79 19.33 9.88
CA GLU A 229 4.75 19.82 8.50
C GLU A 229 6.13 19.64 7.87
N TYR A 230 6.16 18.99 6.69
CA TYR A 230 7.38 18.94 5.90
C TYR A 230 7.58 20.29 5.21
N LYS A 231 8.67 20.96 5.52
CA LYS A 231 9.08 22.18 4.80
C LYS A 231 10.07 21.76 3.72
N TYR A 232 9.67 22.00 2.46
CA TYR A 232 10.56 21.86 1.31
C TYR A 232 11.57 22.99 1.29
#